data_5337c0cf87894b21a51432c550f2d7ac
#
_entry.id   5337c0cf87894b21a51432c550f2d7ac
#
_cell.length_a   1.000
_cell.length_b   1.000
_cell.length_c   1.000
_cell.angle_alpha   90.00
_cell.angle_beta   90.00
_cell.angle_gamma   90.00
#
_symmetry.space_group_name_H-M   'P 1'
#
loop_
_entity.id
_entity.type
_entity.pdbx_description
1 polymer ?
#
loop_
_entity_poly.entity_id
_entity_poly.type
_entity_poly.pdbx_seq_one_letter_code
_entity_poly.pdbx_strand_id
1 'polypeptide(L)'
;SDIKFVQSNDIKKVTQLVNKNEAICFINIDGDDIDYFRNENEESTESKVFRNLYEQYMKKYTFIHYIAKTDSTKVSKILSSKNNTEIKLEGIGYDEVNSFTYYTFVELTLIILYISTITSISMYKEKFLHTMTRLRVSNIKKINIIISKIDLGIIIGLMQILIVYICSTKLFDVDWGENTTYILLVLISFIIFSSVLGIFISMIFHNQKTAYTVNNILIIIMGFLGGSYVPICLVKSSKITSFLCNIMPNYWANIALLGLHYNMETKYY
;
A
#
# COMPACT_ATOMS: atom_id res chain seq x y z
N SER A 1 10.08 15.54 16.90
CA SER A 1 10.62 16.91 16.64
C SER A 1 9.88 17.89 17.50
N ASP A 2 10.62 18.64 18.33
CA ASP A 2 10.04 19.63 19.24
C ASP A 2 9.50 20.83 18.45
N ILE A 3 8.22 21.14 18.62
CA ILE A 3 7.60 22.33 18.02
C ILE A 3 8.04 23.54 18.87
N LYS A 4 8.73 24.48 18.23
CA LYS A 4 9.12 25.76 18.87
C LYS A 4 8.14 26.85 18.51
N PHE A 5 7.53 27.46 19.53
CA PHE A 5 6.69 28.63 19.36
C PHE A 5 7.52 29.90 19.52
N VAL A 6 7.40 30.84 18.58
CA VAL A 6 8.08 32.14 18.60
C VAL A 6 7.03 33.22 18.51
N GLN A 7 6.97 34.08 19.52
CA GLN A 7 6.06 35.22 19.51
C GLN A 7 6.71 36.41 18.77
N SER A 8 5.98 37.04 17.87
CA SER A 8 6.42 38.22 17.11
C SER A 8 5.28 39.22 16.95
N ASN A 9 5.58 40.49 17.09
CA ASN A 9 4.63 41.58 16.89
C ASN A 9 4.65 42.16 15.46
N ASP A 10 5.49 41.64 14.58
CA ASP A 10 5.66 42.13 13.21
C ASP A 10 5.08 41.13 12.20
N ILE A 11 3.84 41.38 11.78
CA ILE A 11 3.09 40.54 10.85
C ILE A 11 3.82 40.37 9.50
N LYS A 12 4.45 41.45 8.98
CA LYS A 12 5.13 41.41 7.68
C LYS A 12 6.36 40.49 7.71
N LYS A 13 7.10 40.52 8.80
CA LYS A 13 8.30 39.67 8.97
C LYS A 13 7.91 38.21 9.12
N VAL A 14 6.83 37.92 9.84
CA VAL A 14 6.34 36.54 10.04
C VAL A 14 5.75 35.95 8.76
N THR A 15 5.02 36.75 7.98
CA THR A 15 4.52 36.31 6.67
C THR A 15 5.66 35.98 5.70
N GLN A 16 6.77 36.71 5.74
CA GLN A 16 7.95 36.40 4.94
C GLN A 16 8.63 35.08 5.36
N LEU A 17 8.67 34.77 6.66
CA LEU A 17 9.20 33.50 7.18
C LEU A 17 8.35 32.30 6.76
N VAL A 18 7.02 32.43 6.77
CA VAL A 18 6.12 31.40 6.28
C VAL A 18 6.25 31.18 4.78
N ASN A 19 6.35 32.25 4.00
CA ASN A 19 6.53 32.17 2.54
C ASN A 19 7.89 31.58 2.12
N LYS A 20 8.92 31.69 2.98
CA LYS A 20 10.25 31.09 2.77
C LYS A 20 10.38 29.67 3.33
N ASN A 21 9.30 29.08 3.84
CA ASN A 21 9.29 27.77 4.52
C ASN A 21 10.22 27.69 5.75
N GLU A 22 10.58 28.84 6.35
CA GLU A 22 11.36 28.93 7.60
C GLU A 22 10.43 28.79 8.84
N ALA A 23 9.10 28.95 8.66
CA ALA A 23 8.07 28.72 9.66
C ALA A 23 6.93 27.89 9.05
N ILE A 24 6.37 26.97 9.83
CA ILE A 24 5.29 26.04 9.38
C ILE A 24 3.98 26.78 9.19
N CYS A 25 3.64 27.68 10.09
CA CYS A 25 2.43 28.48 10.08
C CYS A 25 2.57 29.73 10.96
N PHE A 26 1.62 30.63 10.82
CA PHE A 26 1.49 31.80 11.67
C PHE A 26 0.04 31.93 12.17
N ILE A 27 -0.13 32.19 13.46
CA ILE A 27 -1.42 32.38 14.10
C ILE A 27 -1.50 33.82 14.60
N ASN A 28 -2.46 34.60 14.12
CA ASN A 28 -2.77 35.91 14.63
C ASN A 28 -3.96 35.82 15.58
N ILE A 29 -3.80 36.36 16.79
CA ILE A 29 -4.85 36.36 17.81
C ILE A 29 -5.20 37.83 18.08
N ASP A 30 -6.39 38.24 17.67
CA ASP A 30 -6.91 39.60 17.92
C ASP A 30 -8.24 39.49 18.67
N GLY A 31 -8.17 39.57 20.00
CA GLY A 31 -9.32 39.38 20.89
C GLY A 31 -9.93 37.96 20.74
N ASP A 32 -11.16 37.89 20.29
CA ASP A 32 -11.90 36.63 20.02
C ASP A 32 -11.67 36.04 18.63
N ASP A 33 -11.04 36.82 17.73
CA ASP A 33 -10.75 36.39 16.36
C ASP A 33 -9.35 35.77 16.29
N ILE A 34 -9.29 34.57 15.71
CA ILE A 34 -8.05 33.82 15.56
C ILE A 34 -7.88 33.43 14.09
N ASP A 35 -6.91 34.06 13.44
CA ASP A 35 -6.61 33.83 12.04
C ASP A 35 -5.39 32.89 11.89
N TYR A 36 -5.52 31.92 11.01
CA TYR A 36 -4.46 30.96 10.70
C TYR A 36 -3.93 31.17 9.28
N PHE A 37 -2.66 31.50 9.15
CA PHE A 37 -1.98 31.75 7.88
C PHE A 37 -0.94 30.68 7.58
N ARG A 38 -0.90 30.23 6.34
CA ARG A 38 0.01 29.18 5.83
C ARG A 38 0.53 29.53 4.43
N ASN A 39 1.56 28.81 3.99
CA ASN A 39 1.99 28.82 2.61
C ASN A 39 1.08 27.92 1.76
N GLU A 40 0.40 28.45 0.75
CA GLU A 40 -0.51 27.68 -0.12
C GLU A 40 0.23 26.81 -1.15
N ASN A 41 1.46 27.18 -1.52
CA ASN A 41 2.18 26.54 -2.63
C ASN A 41 2.96 25.30 -2.22
N GLU A 42 3.35 25.16 -0.96
CA GLU A 42 4.10 24.01 -0.45
C GLU A 42 3.62 23.63 0.96
N GLU A 43 2.57 22.83 1.04
CA GLU A 43 2.09 22.32 2.31
C GLU A 43 2.88 21.07 2.73
N SER A 44 3.80 21.22 3.68
CA SER A 44 4.54 20.08 4.26
C SER A 44 3.59 19.14 5.02
N THR A 45 3.97 17.87 5.16
CA THR A 45 3.20 16.88 5.95
C THR A 45 3.00 17.35 7.40
N GLU A 46 4.02 18.01 7.96
CA GLU A 46 3.99 18.59 9.30
C GLU A 46 2.95 19.72 9.42
N SER A 47 2.84 20.57 8.39
CA SER A 47 1.82 21.62 8.31
C SER A 47 0.39 21.04 8.28
N LYS A 48 0.17 19.94 7.56
CA LYS A 48 -1.13 19.25 7.52
C LYS A 48 -1.52 18.65 8.86
N VAL A 49 -0.59 18.01 9.54
CA VAL A 49 -0.83 17.44 10.89
C VAL A 49 -1.13 18.55 11.88
N PHE A 50 -0.34 19.64 11.87
CA PHE A 50 -0.56 20.78 12.76
C PHE A 50 -1.92 21.44 12.50
N ARG A 51 -2.32 21.63 11.24
CA ARG A 51 -3.64 22.18 10.88
C ARG A 51 -4.77 21.32 11.43
N ASN A 52 -4.71 20.00 11.25
CA ASN A 52 -5.75 19.10 11.77
C ASN A 52 -5.89 19.19 13.28
N LEU A 53 -4.77 19.24 14.00
CA LEU A 53 -4.75 19.43 15.46
C LEU A 53 -5.34 20.79 15.85
N TYR A 54 -4.95 21.85 15.15
CA TYR A 54 -5.45 23.20 15.38
C TYR A 54 -6.96 23.30 15.14
N GLU A 55 -7.48 22.76 14.03
CA GLU A 55 -8.92 22.73 13.74
C GLU A 55 -9.72 21.97 14.80
N GLN A 56 -9.20 20.85 15.30
CA GLN A 56 -9.84 20.09 16.38
C GLN A 56 -9.84 20.89 17.68
N TYR A 57 -8.74 21.57 18.00
CA TYR A 57 -8.64 22.42 19.18
C TYR A 57 -9.59 23.61 19.11
N MET A 58 -9.68 24.26 17.95
CA MET A 58 -10.57 25.40 17.74
C MET A 58 -12.04 25.00 17.80
N LYS A 59 -12.43 23.85 17.25
CA LYS A 59 -13.80 23.31 17.40
C LYS A 59 -14.15 23.08 18.87
N LYS A 60 -13.22 22.54 19.65
CA LYS A 60 -13.39 22.34 21.10
C LYS A 60 -13.49 23.65 21.86
N TYR A 61 -12.64 24.62 21.52
CA TYR A 61 -12.65 25.97 22.12
C TYR A 61 -13.96 26.69 21.83
N THR A 62 -14.41 26.73 20.57
CA THR A 62 -15.68 27.35 20.16
C THR A 62 -16.88 26.70 20.85
N PHE A 63 -16.87 25.37 20.99
CA PHE A 63 -17.90 24.62 21.70
C PHE A 63 -17.95 24.98 23.19
N ILE A 64 -16.79 25.05 23.87
CA ILE A 64 -16.70 25.45 25.28
C ILE A 64 -17.15 26.90 25.46
N HIS A 65 -16.74 27.81 24.57
CA HIS A 65 -17.12 29.23 24.60
C HIS A 65 -18.63 29.42 24.39
N TYR A 66 -19.23 28.66 23.46
CA TYR A 66 -20.67 28.66 23.24
C TYR A 66 -21.46 28.18 24.47
N ILE A 67 -21.00 27.13 25.14
CA ILE A 67 -21.62 26.61 26.37
C ILE A 67 -21.41 27.60 27.54
N ALA A 68 -20.24 28.24 27.64
CA ALA A 68 -19.97 29.25 28.67
C ALA A 68 -20.91 30.45 28.58
N LYS A 69 -21.29 30.81 27.34
CA LYS A 69 -22.22 31.91 27.10
C LYS A 69 -23.68 31.56 27.37
N THR A 70 -24.02 30.25 27.35
CA THR A 70 -25.40 29.77 27.55
C THR A 70 -25.66 29.29 28.96
N ASP A 71 -24.68 28.67 29.64
CA ASP A 71 -24.86 28.12 30.98
C ASP A 71 -23.49 27.89 31.67
N SER A 72 -23.05 28.88 32.46
CA SER A 72 -21.72 28.89 33.12
C SER A 72 -21.51 27.75 34.14
N THR A 73 -22.58 27.16 34.66
CA THR A 73 -22.50 26.06 35.63
C THR A 73 -22.14 24.72 34.98
N LYS A 74 -22.39 24.56 33.69
CA LYS A 74 -22.01 23.34 32.93
C LYS A 74 -20.55 23.35 32.49
N VAL A 75 -19.96 24.54 32.33
CA VAL A 75 -18.55 24.71 31.96
C VAL A 75 -17.62 24.17 33.05
N SER A 76 -17.90 24.47 34.32
CA SER A 76 -17.11 23.97 35.45
C SER A 76 -17.15 22.42 35.53
N LYS A 77 -18.30 21.83 35.19
CA LYS A 77 -18.49 20.37 35.16
C LYS A 77 -17.80 19.70 33.98
N ILE A 78 -17.70 20.39 32.85
CA ILE A 78 -16.98 19.91 31.65
C ILE A 78 -15.47 20.09 31.78
N LEU A 79 -15.03 21.19 32.41
CA LEU A 79 -13.61 21.43 32.73
C LEU A 79 -13.11 20.61 33.91
N SER A 80 -13.97 20.29 34.89
CA SER A 80 -13.65 19.41 36.03
C SER A 80 -13.81 17.93 35.73
N SER A 81 -14.55 17.56 34.68
CA SER A 81 -14.40 16.25 34.10
C SER A 81 -13.02 16.24 33.43
N LYS A 82 -12.05 15.85 34.24
CA LYS A 82 -10.72 15.44 33.86
C LYS A 82 -10.89 14.18 32.98
N ASN A 83 -11.53 14.35 31.82
CA ASN A 83 -11.23 13.50 30.72
C ASN A 83 -9.78 13.87 30.40
N ASN A 84 -8.86 13.17 31.04
CA ASN A 84 -7.67 12.75 30.36
C ASN A 84 -8.19 11.98 29.13
N THR A 85 -8.67 12.69 28.13
CA THR A 85 -8.49 12.30 26.77
C THR A 85 -7.00 12.56 26.55
N GLU A 86 -6.14 11.75 27.17
CA GLU A 86 -5.07 11.18 26.40
C GLU A 86 -5.80 10.74 25.15
N ILE A 87 -5.61 11.48 24.07
CA ILE A 87 -5.72 10.91 22.74
C ILE A 87 -4.53 9.94 22.76
N LYS A 88 -4.70 8.79 23.40
CA LYS A 88 -4.09 7.59 22.94
C LYS A 88 -4.61 7.57 21.52
N LEU A 89 -3.75 7.89 20.59
CA LEU A 89 -3.76 7.29 19.28
C LEU A 89 -3.53 5.79 19.57
N GLU A 90 -4.52 5.14 20.15
CA GLU A 90 -4.74 3.75 19.89
C GLU A 90 -5.03 3.80 18.40
N GLY A 91 -3.99 3.63 17.62
CA GLY A 91 -4.11 3.17 16.27
C GLY A 91 -5.09 2.02 16.39
N ILE A 92 -6.28 2.18 15.81
CA ILE A 92 -7.31 1.15 15.82
C ILE A 92 -6.61 -0.07 15.25
N GLY A 93 -6.00 -0.90 16.11
CA GLY A 93 -5.45 -2.21 15.80
C GLY A 93 -4.40 -2.35 14.70
N TYR A 94 -3.90 -1.25 14.14
CA TYR A 94 -2.83 -1.28 13.15
C TYR A 94 -1.57 -0.80 13.86
N ASP A 95 -0.67 -1.71 14.17
CA ASP A 95 0.75 -1.38 14.25
C ASP A 95 1.04 -0.50 13.03
N GLU A 96 1.72 0.63 13.25
CA GLU A 96 2.05 1.57 12.16
C GLU A 96 2.55 0.74 10.99
N VAL A 97 1.78 0.73 9.87
CA VAL A 97 2.12 -0.09 8.71
C VAL A 97 3.49 0.36 8.26
N ASN A 98 4.52 -0.35 8.67
CA ASN A 98 5.87 -0.03 8.27
C ASN A 98 5.92 -0.10 6.75
N SER A 99 6.25 1.02 6.11
CA SER A 99 6.30 1.12 4.65
C SER A 99 7.19 0.05 4.05
N PHE A 100 8.29 -0.34 4.71
CA PHE A 100 9.17 -1.41 4.24
C PHE A 100 8.45 -2.77 4.24
N THR A 101 7.69 -3.07 5.29
CA THR A 101 6.92 -4.31 5.37
C THR A 101 5.83 -4.36 4.30
N TYR A 102 5.06 -3.27 4.14
CA TYR A 102 4.04 -3.17 3.10
C TYR A 102 4.63 -3.44 1.72
N TYR A 103 5.65 -2.68 1.32
CA TYR A 103 6.24 -2.82 0.00
C TYR A 103 6.98 -4.15 -0.19
N THR A 104 7.54 -4.75 0.86
CA THR A 104 8.15 -6.09 0.76
C THR A 104 7.15 -7.11 0.24
N PHE A 105 5.95 -7.20 0.82
CA PHE A 105 4.95 -8.18 0.40
C PHE A 105 4.33 -7.84 -0.95
N VAL A 106 3.99 -6.58 -1.17
CA VAL A 106 3.29 -6.15 -2.38
C VAL A 106 4.19 -6.18 -3.61
N GLU A 107 5.46 -5.80 -3.48
CA GLU A 107 6.45 -5.93 -4.56
C GLU A 107 6.83 -7.39 -4.82
N LEU A 108 6.87 -8.24 -3.79
CA LEU A 108 7.11 -9.66 -3.98
C LEU A 108 6.02 -10.30 -4.86
N THR A 109 4.76 -9.96 -4.66
CA THR A 109 3.68 -10.44 -5.54
C THR A 109 3.84 -9.93 -6.97
N LEU A 110 4.26 -8.68 -7.16
CA LEU A 110 4.55 -8.13 -8.49
C LEU A 110 5.70 -8.88 -9.17
N ILE A 111 6.79 -9.15 -8.44
CA ILE A 111 7.93 -9.94 -8.93
C ILE A 111 7.47 -11.34 -9.33
N ILE A 112 6.62 -11.99 -8.55
CA ILE A 112 6.04 -13.31 -8.86
C ILE A 112 5.17 -13.26 -10.12
N LEU A 113 4.43 -12.17 -10.38
CA LEU A 113 3.67 -12.01 -11.62
C LEU A 113 4.53 -12.08 -12.87
N TYR A 114 5.79 -11.62 -12.82
CA TYR A 114 6.72 -11.73 -13.94
C TYR A 114 7.09 -13.17 -14.31
N ILE A 115 6.81 -14.18 -13.46
CA ILE A 115 6.92 -15.59 -13.78
C ILE A 115 6.04 -15.93 -14.99
N SER A 116 4.88 -15.27 -15.13
CA SER A 116 4.01 -15.44 -16.31
C SER A 116 4.72 -15.13 -17.61
N THR A 117 5.60 -14.14 -17.63
CA THR A 117 6.43 -13.82 -18.80
C THR A 117 7.43 -14.95 -19.10
N ILE A 118 8.08 -15.48 -18.07
CA ILE A 118 9.07 -16.56 -18.21
C ILE A 118 8.43 -17.84 -18.73
N THR A 119 7.30 -18.23 -18.14
CA THR A 119 6.57 -19.43 -18.55
C THR A 119 5.99 -19.29 -19.96
N SER A 120 5.49 -18.10 -20.33
CA SER A 120 5.03 -17.79 -21.68
C SER A 120 6.16 -17.92 -22.69
N ILE A 121 7.32 -17.31 -22.47
CA ILE A 121 8.50 -17.42 -23.32
C ILE A 121 8.96 -18.88 -23.44
N SER A 122 8.97 -19.62 -22.33
CA SER A 122 9.35 -21.03 -22.31
C SER A 122 8.44 -21.87 -23.20
N MET A 123 7.13 -21.60 -23.21
CA MET A 123 6.17 -22.27 -24.11
C MET A 123 6.42 -21.92 -25.56
N TYR A 124 6.78 -20.67 -25.89
CA TYR A 124 7.12 -20.28 -27.26
C TYR A 124 8.40 -20.93 -27.78
N LYS A 125 9.42 -21.06 -26.92
CA LYS A 125 10.65 -21.78 -27.29
C LYS A 125 10.36 -23.22 -27.71
N GLU A 126 9.47 -23.95 -27.04
CA GLU A 126 9.06 -25.29 -27.42
C GLU A 126 8.37 -25.34 -28.80
N LYS A 127 7.56 -24.31 -29.10
CA LYS A 127 6.91 -24.19 -30.42
C LYS A 127 7.94 -23.86 -31.50
N PHE A 128 8.83 -22.92 -31.28
CA PHE A 128 9.81 -22.45 -32.26
C PHE A 128 10.88 -23.48 -32.59
N LEU A 129 11.38 -24.21 -31.60
CA LEU A 129 12.40 -25.25 -31.76
C LEU A 129 11.80 -26.57 -32.26
N HIS A 130 10.52 -26.61 -32.61
CA HIS A 130 9.78 -27.81 -33.02
C HIS A 130 9.89 -28.97 -32.02
N THR A 131 10.34 -28.71 -30.77
CA THR A 131 10.41 -29.70 -29.69
C THR A 131 9.03 -30.24 -29.33
N MET A 132 7.99 -29.42 -29.47
CA MET A 132 6.59 -29.81 -29.28
C MET A 132 6.20 -30.99 -30.18
N THR A 133 6.64 -30.98 -31.46
CA THR A 133 6.37 -32.06 -32.41
C THR A 133 7.10 -33.34 -31.98
N ARG A 134 8.37 -33.24 -31.61
CA ARG A 134 9.17 -34.37 -31.12
C ARG A 134 8.59 -34.99 -29.84
N LEU A 135 8.14 -34.16 -28.90
CA LEU A 135 7.49 -34.61 -27.67
C LEU A 135 6.16 -35.32 -27.95
N ARG A 136 5.41 -34.91 -28.97
CA ARG A 136 4.18 -35.61 -29.43
C ARG A 136 4.47 -36.97 -29.99
N VAL A 137 5.54 -37.12 -30.79
CA VAL A 137 5.96 -38.39 -31.33
C VAL A 137 6.44 -39.37 -30.22
N SER A 138 7.03 -38.85 -29.16
CA SER A 138 7.40 -39.60 -27.95
C SER A 138 6.22 -40.01 -27.06
N ASN A 139 4.98 -39.84 -27.50
CA ASN A 139 3.75 -40.16 -26.75
C ASN A 139 3.60 -39.40 -25.41
N ILE A 140 4.25 -38.25 -25.25
CA ILE A 140 4.12 -37.40 -24.05
C ILE A 140 2.79 -36.63 -24.10
N LYS A 141 2.00 -36.77 -23.07
CA LYS A 141 0.70 -36.06 -22.96
C LYS A 141 0.94 -34.55 -22.84
N LYS A 142 0.08 -33.75 -23.46
CA LYS A 142 0.14 -32.27 -23.41
C LYS A 142 0.15 -31.74 -21.97
N ILE A 143 -0.57 -32.40 -21.07
CA ILE A 143 -0.65 -32.01 -19.65
C ILE A 143 0.73 -32.07 -18.98
N ASN A 144 1.56 -33.06 -19.31
CA ASN A 144 2.89 -33.17 -18.71
C ASN A 144 3.81 -32.00 -19.13
N ILE A 145 3.62 -31.48 -20.35
CA ILE A 145 4.34 -30.29 -20.82
C ILE A 145 3.88 -29.06 -20.01
N ILE A 146 2.59 -28.93 -19.77
CA ILE A 146 2.04 -27.84 -18.96
C ILE A 146 2.56 -27.90 -17.53
N ILE A 147 2.51 -29.07 -16.91
CA ILE A 147 3.01 -29.30 -15.54
C ILE A 147 4.50 -28.93 -15.46
N SER A 148 5.32 -29.37 -16.41
CA SER A 148 6.75 -29.02 -16.39
C SER A 148 7.03 -27.52 -16.48
N LYS A 149 6.14 -26.72 -17.10
CA LYS A 149 6.26 -25.25 -17.12
C LYS A 149 5.77 -24.62 -15.83
N ILE A 150 4.81 -25.21 -15.15
CA ILE A 150 4.39 -24.80 -13.81
C ILE A 150 5.52 -25.11 -12.81
N ASP A 151 6.13 -26.30 -12.89
CA ASP A 151 7.26 -26.66 -12.05
C ASP A 151 8.46 -25.71 -12.22
N LEU A 152 8.74 -25.32 -13.47
CA LEU A 152 9.73 -24.27 -13.76
C LEU A 152 9.37 -22.95 -13.06
N GLY A 153 8.12 -22.54 -13.10
CA GLY A 153 7.62 -21.35 -12.41
C GLY A 153 7.76 -21.45 -10.89
N ILE A 154 7.47 -22.63 -10.32
CA ILE A 154 7.61 -22.89 -8.87
C ILE A 154 9.07 -22.76 -8.46
N ILE A 155 10.00 -23.38 -9.18
CA ILE A 155 11.43 -23.29 -8.87
C ILE A 155 11.92 -21.85 -8.88
N ILE A 156 11.57 -21.09 -9.91
CA ILE A 156 11.97 -19.68 -10.03
C ILE A 156 11.31 -18.84 -8.93
N GLY A 157 10.02 -19.05 -8.67
CA GLY A 157 9.28 -18.33 -7.64
C GLY A 157 9.83 -18.60 -6.24
N LEU A 158 10.17 -19.83 -5.90
CA LEU A 158 10.80 -20.15 -4.63
C LEU A 158 12.16 -19.46 -4.47
N MET A 159 12.95 -19.40 -5.54
CA MET A 159 14.21 -18.64 -5.51
C MET A 159 13.98 -17.14 -5.30
N GLN A 160 12.97 -16.55 -5.94
CA GLN A 160 12.60 -15.15 -5.75
C GLN A 160 12.17 -14.88 -4.30
N ILE A 161 11.29 -15.73 -3.73
CA ILE A 161 10.86 -15.63 -2.34
C ILE A 161 12.08 -15.69 -1.40
N LEU A 162 12.98 -16.66 -1.62
CA LEU A 162 14.18 -16.82 -0.79
C LEU A 162 15.07 -15.58 -0.80
N ILE A 163 15.31 -15.00 -1.99
CA ILE A 163 16.13 -13.80 -2.15
C ILE A 163 15.48 -12.62 -1.43
N VAL A 164 14.17 -12.39 -1.66
CA VAL A 164 13.45 -11.29 -1.01
C VAL A 164 13.40 -11.48 0.49
N TYR A 165 13.17 -12.70 0.97
CA TYR A 165 13.20 -13.04 2.40
C TYR A 165 14.53 -12.67 3.04
N ILE A 166 15.64 -13.10 2.45
CA ILE A 166 16.99 -12.80 2.99
C ILE A 166 17.29 -11.31 2.95
N CYS A 167 16.95 -10.65 1.85
CA CYS A 167 17.21 -9.21 1.70
C CYS A 167 16.33 -8.38 2.64
N SER A 168 15.05 -8.68 2.75
CA SER A 168 14.13 -7.92 3.60
C SER A 168 14.47 -8.05 5.08
N THR A 169 14.81 -9.26 5.54
CA THR A 169 15.16 -9.49 6.95
C THR A 169 16.53 -8.95 7.34
N LYS A 170 17.54 -9.02 6.43
CA LYS A 170 18.91 -8.60 6.77
C LYS A 170 19.23 -7.15 6.49
N LEU A 171 18.55 -6.52 5.51
CA LEU A 171 18.84 -5.13 5.09
C LEU A 171 17.82 -4.14 5.63
N PHE A 172 16.58 -4.58 5.85
CA PHE A 172 15.48 -3.70 6.22
C PHE A 172 14.81 -4.08 7.55
N ASP A 173 15.36 -5.11 8.26
CA ASP A 173 14.84 -5.61 9.53
C ASP A 173 13.33 -5.91 9.49
N VAL A 174 12.82 -6.36 8.32
CA VAL A 174 11.42 -6.73 8.15
C VAL A 174 11.16 -8.05 8.83
N ASP A 175 10.27 -8.06 9.81
CA ASP A 175 9.75 -9.28 10.41
C ASP A 175 8.64 -9.85 9.49
N TRP A 176 8.67 -11.16 9.23
CA TRP A 176 7.63 -11.85 8.45
C TRP A 176 6.47 -12.36 9.30
N GLY A 177 6.54 -12.12 10.62
CA GLY A 177 5.51 -12.48 11.57
C GLY A 177 5.42 -13.98 11.88
N GLU A 178 4.54 -14.33 12.79
CA GLU A 178 4.36 -15.72 13.26
C GLU A 178 3.72 -16.63 12.21
N ASN A 179 2.94 -16.07 11.29
CA ASN A 179 2.17 -16.80 10.27
C ASN A 179 2.95 -17.08 8.98
N THR A 180 4.29 -17.11 9.03
CA THR A 180 5.18 -17.29 7.85
C THR A 180 4.79 -18.51 7.00
N THR A 181 4.33 -19.61 7.59
CA THR A 181 3.89 -20.80 6.85
C THR A 181 2.68 -20.53 5.96
N TYR A 182 1.68 -19.78 6.46
CA TYR A 182 0.51 -19.42 5.68
C TYR A 182 0.85 -18.39 4.60
N ILE A 183 1.76 -17.46 4.89
CA ILE A 183 2.32 -16.52 3.90
C ILE A 183 2.95 -17.29 2.74
N LEU A 184 3.77 -18.30 3.01
CA LEU A 184 4.38 -19.16 1.98
C LEU A 184 3.33 -19.90 1.16
N LEU A 185 2.26 -20.41 1.77
CA LEU A 185 1.17 -21.08 1.05
C LEU A 185 0.46 -20.12 0.07
N VAL A 186 0.19 -18.89 0.48
CA VAL A 186 -0.39 -17.87 -0.40
C VAL A 186 0.55 -17.56 -1.55
N LEU A 187 1.85 -17.38 -1.28
CA LEU A 187 2.85 -17.09 -2.32
C LEU A 187 3.00 -18.24 -3.31
N ILE A 188 3.03 -19.51 -2.86
CA ILE A 188 3.09 -20.69 -3.73
C ILE A 188 1.83 -20.77 -4.61
N SER A 189 0.66 -20.54 -4.05
CA SER A 189 -0.59 -20.51 -4.80
C SER A 189 -0.56 -19.43 -5.88
N PHE A 190 0.00 -18.26 -5.56
CA PHE A 190 0.14 -17.15 -6.48
C PHE A 190 1.20 -17.41 -7.58
N ILE A 191 2.28 -18.15 -7.28
CA ILE A 191 3.26 -18.64 -8.27
C ILE A 191 2.58 -19.56 -9.29
N ILE A 192 1.76 -20.50 -8.81
CA ILE A 192 1.02 -21.41 -9.69
C ILE A 192 0.07 -20.61 -10.60
N PHE A 193 -0.69 -19.67 -10.03
CA PHE A 193 -1.55 -18.78 -10.79
C PHE A 193 -0.77 -18.02 -11.87
N SER A 194 0.35 -17.40 -11.52
CA SER A 194 1.20 -16.64 -12.44
C SER A 194 1.75 -17.51 -13.56
N SER A 195 2.17 -18.73 -13.24
CA SER A 195 2.67 -19.71 -14.22
C SER A 195 1.59 -20.11 -15.22
N VAL A 196 0.39 -20.41 -14.73
CA VAL A 196 -0.77 -20.76 -15.57
C VAL A 196 -1.19 -19.60 -16.44
N LEU A 197 -1.17 -18.37 -15.90
CA LEU A 197 -1.48 -17.16 -16.68
C LEU A 197 -0.54 -17.01 -17.88
N GLY A 198 0.77 -17.19 -17.69
CA GLY A 198 1.74 -17.12 -18.78
C GLY A 198 1.53 -18.19 -19.85
N ILE A 199 1.24 -19.43 -19.44
CA ILE A 199 0.90 -20.52 -20.35
C ILE A 199 -0.37 -20.19 -21.13
N PHE A 200 -1.40 -19.71 -20.45
CA PHE A 200 -2.68 -19.30 -21.06
C PHE A 200 -2.48 -18.24 -22.15
N ILE A 201 -1.73 -17.18 -21.85
CA ILE A 201 -1.40 -16.12 -22.80
C ILE A 201 -0.64 -16.71 -24.01
N SER A 202 0.31 -17.62 -23.79
CA SER A 202 1.06 -18.27 -24.88
C SER A 202 0.19 -19.15 -25.79
N MET A 203 -0.95 -19.62 -25.29
CA MET A 203 -1.90 -20.41 -26.08
C MET A 203 -2.83 -19.55 -26.94
N ILE A 204 -3.22 -18.37 -26.42
CA ILE A 204 -4.11 -17.44 -27.13
C ILE A 204 -3.37 -16.76 -28.30
N PHE A 205 -2.19 -16.24 -28.04
CA PHE A 205 -1.45 -15.47 -29.04
C PHE A 205 -0.50 -16.35 -29.82
N HIS A 206 -0.52 -16.20 -31.16
CA HIS A 206 0.37 -16.97 -32.06
C HIS A 206 1.78 -16.35 -32.12
N ASN A 207 1.89 -15.05 -31.95
CA ASN A 207 3.15 -14.32 -32.02
C ASN A 207 3.73 -14.07 -30.63
N GLN A 208 4.99 -14.45 -30.41
CA GLN A 208 5.70 -14.26 -29.14
C GLN A 208 5.77 -12.79 -28.73
N LYS A 209 6.04 -11.86 -29.66
CA LYS A 209 6.12 -10.44 -29.38
C LYS A 209 4.80 -9.89 -28.86
N THR A 210 3.69 -10.26 -29.52
CA THR A 210 2.34 -9.84 -29.11
C THR A 210 1.99 -10.40 -27.72
N ALA A 211 2.27 -11.68 -27.47
CA ALA A 211 2.04 -12.29 -26.16
C ALA A 211 2.85 -11.60 -25.05
N TYR A 212 4.11 -11.30 -25.32
CA TYR A 212 4.98 -10.58 -24.38
C TYR A 212 4.42 -9.19 -24.05
N THR A 213 4.02 -8.42 -25.08
CA THR A 213 3.45 -7.08 -24.89
C THR A 213 2.15 -7.13 -24.10
N VAL A 214 1.22 -8.03 -24.46
CA VAL A 214 -0.06 -8.18 -23.73
C VAL A 214 0.18 -8.60 -22.29
N ASN A 215 1.08 -9.55 -22.05
CA ASN A 215 1.42 -9.99 -20.70
C ASN A 215 1.99 -8.85 -19.84
N ASN A 216 2.91 -8.04 -20.39
CA ASN A 216 3.46 -6.90 -19.67
C ASN A 216 2.38 -5.84 -19.34
N ILE A 217 1.48 -5.56 -20.29
CA ILE A 217 0.36 -4.64 -20.03
C ILE A 217 -0.53 -5.19 -18.91
N LEU A 218 -0.83 -6.48 -18.91
CA LEU A 218 -1.59 -7.11 -17.83
C LEU A 218 -0.88 -7.01 -16.48
N ILE A 219 0.43 -7.27 -16.42
CA ILE A 219 1.23 -7.14 -15.19
C ILE A 219 1.18 -5.70 -14.67
N ILE A 220 1.33 -4.70 -15.54
CA ILE A 220 1.27 -3.28 -15.14
C ILE A 220 -0.11 -2.94 -14.56
N ILE A 221 -1.19 -3.35 -15.23
CA ILE A 221 -2.56 -3.12 -14.76
C ILE A 221 -2.80 -3.82 -13.42
N MET A 222 -2.40 -5.09 -13.30
CA MET A 222 -2.53 -5.85 -12.06
C MET A 222 -1.67 -5.25 -10.94
N GLY A 223 -0.45 -4.79 -11.23
CA GLY A 223 0.42 -4.12 -10.28
C GLY A 223 -0.17 -2.81 -9.77
N PHE A 224 -0.76 -2.01 -10.66
CA PHE A 224 -1.42 -0.76 -10.27
C PHE A 224 -2.66 -1.02 -9.39
N LEU A 225 -3.55 -1.89 -9.85
CA LEU A 225 -4.79 -2.21 -9.12
C LEU A 225 -4.54 -3.09 -7.88
N GLY A 226 -3.45 -3.84 -7.86
CA GLY A 226 -3.05 -4.68 -6.72
C GLY A 226 -2.33 -3.94 -5.60
N GLY A 227 -1.96 -2.68 -5.80
CA GLY A 227 -1.34 -1.87 -4.74
C GLY A 227 0.19 -1.82 -4.78
N SER A 228 0.86 -2.35 -5.83
CA SER A 228 2.32 -2.33 -5.94
C SER A 228 2.85 -0.93 -6.29
N TYR A 229 2.23 -0.26 -7.26
CA TYR A 229 2.66 1.10 -7.67
C TYR A 229 2.02 2.21 -6.83
N VAL A 230 0.80 1.98 -6.34
CA VAL A 230 0.04 2.94 -5.53
C VAL A 230 -0.58 2.19 -4.36
N PRO A 231 -0.45 2.68 -3.11
CA PRO A 231 -1.03 2.01 -1.95
C PRO A 231 -2.52 1.68 -2.14
N ILE A 232 -2.94 0.49 -1.70
CA ILE A 232 -4.30 -0.03 -1.87
C ILE A 232 -5.36 0.96 -1.38
N CYS A 233 -5.11 1.66 -0.28
CA CYS A 233 -6.02 2.66 0.28
C CYS A 233 -6.32 3.80 -0.70
N LEU A 234 -5.33 4.25 -1.47
CA LEU A 234 -5.49 5.29 -2.48
C LEU A 234 -6.21 4.76 -3.74
N VAL A 235 -5.89 3.54 -4.16
CA VAL A 235 -6.56 2.92 -5.32
C VAL A 235 -8.04 2.70 -5.04
N LYS A 236 -8.42 2.35 -3.81
CA LYS A 236 -9.83 2.14 -3.40
C LYS A 236 -10.63 3.43 -3.17
N SER A 237 -10.03 4.60 -3.24
CA SER A 237 -10.73 5.88 -3.01
C SER A 237 -11.87 6.15 -3.99
N SER A 238 -11.81 5.62 -5.22
CA SER A 238 -12.85 5.73 -6.24
C SER A 238 -13.68 4.45 -6.34
N LYS A 239 -15.00 4.57 -6.54
CA LYS A 239 -15.92 3.43 -6.72
C LYS A 239 -15.53 2.55 -7.92
N ILE A 240 -15.07 3.16 -9.01
CA ILE A 240 -14.67 2.43 -10.25
C ILE A 240 -13.41 1.60 -9.99
N THR A 241 -12.37 2.22 -9.45
CA THR A 241 -11.11 1.52 -9.15
C THR A 241 -11.30 0.44 -8.09
N SER A 242 -12.12 0.70 -7.07
CA SER A 242 -12.48 -0.30 -6.05
C SER A 242 -13.13 -1.56 -6.66
N PHE A 243 -14.06 -1.39 -7.61
CA PHE A 243 -14.67 -2.51 -8.33
C PHE A 243 -13.63 -3.29 -9.15
N LEU A 244 -12.73 -2.58 -9.86
CA LEU A 244 -11.69 -3.22 -10.66
C LEU A 244 -10.67 -3.97 -9.81
N CYS A 245 -10.27 -3.42 -8.64
CA CYS A 245 -9.39 -4.11 -7.70
C CYS A 245 -9.94 -5.47 -7.28
N ASN A 246 -11.23 -5.55 -6.98
CA ASN A 246 -11.87 -6.79 -6.52
C ASN A 246 -11.82 -7.92 -7.57
N ILE A 247 -11.64 -7.60 -8.85
CA ILE A 247 -11.50 -8.59 -9.93
C ILE A 247 -10.04 -9.07 -10.04
N MET A 248 -9.07 -8.31 -9.53
CA MET A 248 -7.65 -8.60 -9.73
C MET A 248 -7.12 -9.62 -8.72
N PRO A 249 -6.56 -10.76 -9.19
CA PRO A 249 -5.99 -11.78 -8.29
C PRO A 249 -4.83 -11.25 -7.44
N ASN A 250 -4.02 -10.35 -7.97
CA ASN A 250 -2.92 -9.72 -7.25
C ASN A 250 -3.40 -8.92 -6.03
N TYR A 251 -4.53 -8.24 -6.14
CA TYR A 251 -5.15 -7.52 -5.04
C TYR A 251 -5.48 -8.46 -3.86
N TRP A 252 -6.11 -9.62 -4.14
CA TRP A 252 -6.45 -10.58 -3.12
C TRP A 252 -5.23 -11.25 -2.49
N ALA A 253 -4.20 -11.53 -3.29
CA ALA A 253 -2.93 -12.04 -2.78
C ALA A 253 -2.29 -11.03 -1.79
N ASN A 254 -2.25 -9.75 -2.14
CA ASN A 254 -1.68 -8.71 -1.29
C ASN A 254 -2.48 -8.52 0.01
N ILE A 255 -3.82 -8.51 -0.07
CA ILE A 255 -4.67 -8.45 1.13
C ILE A 255 -4.44 -9.67 2.03
N ALA A 256 -4.38 -10.86 1.46
CA ALA A 256 -4.13 -12.08 2.24
C ALA A 256 -2.77 -12.04 2.93
N LEU A 257 -1.72 -11.59 2.25
CA LEU A 257 -0.37 -11.48 2.82
C LEU A 257 -0.31 -10.46 3.96
N LEU A 258 -0.87 -9.27 3.73
CA LEU A 258 -0.91 -8.21 4.75
C LEU A 258 -1.80 -8.61 5.92
N GLY A 259 -2.96 -9.24 5.66
CA GLY A 259 -3.85 -9.73 6.71
C GLY A 259 -3.20 -10.81 7.59
N LEU A 260 -2.44 -11.74 6.99
CA LEU A 260 -1.70 -12.77 7.72
C LEU A 260 -0.54 -12.19 8.53
N HIS A 261 0.15 -11.18 7.98
CA HIS A 261 1.25 -10.52 8.67
C HIS A 261 0.79 -9.73 9.90
N TYR A 262 -0.30 -8.93 9.76
CA TYR A 262 -0.83 -8.09 10.83
C TYR A 262 -1.88 -8.80 11.72
N ASN A 263 -2.09 -10.12 11.57
CA ASN A 263 -3.10 -10.88 12.31
C ASN A 263 -4.52 -10.26 12.25
N MET A 264 -4.86 -9.63 11.11
CA MET A 264 -6.15 -9.00 10.95
C MET A 264 -7.26 -10.03 10.78
N GLU A 265 -8.30 -9.98 11.59
CA GLU A 265 -9.52 -10.73 11.33
C GLU A 265 -10.10 -10.28 9.98
N THR A 266 -10.37 -11.25 9.09
CA THR A 266 -10.89 -11.04 7.71
C THR A 266 -12.26 -10.33 7.64
N LYS A 267 -12.77 -9.84 8.74
CA LYS A 267 -14.08 -9.22 8.90
C LYS A 267 -14.16 -7.77 8.39
N TYR A 268 -13.04 -7.17 8.02
CA TYR A 268 -12.95 -5.75 7.67
C TYR A 268 -12.61 -5.46 6.19
N TYR A 269 -12.69 -6.46 5.31
CA TYR A 269 -12.41 -6.31 3.87
C TYR A 269 -13.63 -6.44 2.99
#